data_343be4cff954f4541d5037b055f9886f
#
_entry.id   343be4cff954f4541d5037b055f9886f
#
_cell.length_a   1.000
_cell.length_b   1.000
_cell.length_c   1.000
_cell.angle_alpha   90.00
_cell.angle_beta   90.00
_cell.angle_gamma   90.00
#
_symmetry.space_group_name_H-M   'P 1'
#
loop_
_entity.id
_entity.type
_entity.pdbx_description
1 polymer ?
#
loop_
_entity_poly.entity_id
_entity_poly.type
_entity_poly.pdbx_seq_one_letter_code
_entity_poly.pdbx_strand_id
1 'polypeptide(L)'
;AQARAGIGLEHGGLFYPEGGWVHPPALCQWQASHPRIQVLAHREVLELRRVDEQWQAWDGDRMLASAAVVILAGAAEIKRFPASADLPLKRIRGQITRLPQTAQSQSLATVVCAEGYVAPARLGEHTLGASFDFKSQDLTPTSAEHAGNLEMLREISSDLLHRLGAEQLPLDSLQGRAAFRCTSPDYLPIVGPLADPLAFAETYAALGKDARQVPDLPCPWLDGLYINSGHGSRGLITAPLSGELLAAWLENEPLPLPRSVAEACHPNRFALRRLIRGKA
;
A
#
# COMPACT_ATOMS: atom_id res chain seq x y z
N ALA A 1 2.14 -22.98 19.83
CA ALA A 1 1.85 -22.47 18.47
C ALA A 1 0.87 -23.40 17.75
N GLN A 2 1.19 -24.69 17.54
CA GLN A 2 0.37 -25.65 16.77
C GLN A 2 -1.08 -25.76 17.25
N ALA A 3 -1.30 -25.85 18.58
CA ALA A 3 -2.65 -25.93 19.14
C ALA A 3 -3.53 -24.69 18.81
N ARG A 4 -2.91 -23.52 18.64
CA ARG A 4 -3.59 -22.30 18.23
C ARG A 4 -3.78 -22.20 16.72
N ALA A 5 -2.83 -22.72 15.96
CA ALA A 5 -2.92 -22.76 14.51
C ALA A 5 -3.89 -23.85 14.00
N GLY A 6 -4.09 -24.92 14.75
CA GLY A 6 -4.88 -26.09 14.36
C GLY A 6 -4.20 -27.01 13.37
N ILE A 7 -2.91 -26.80 13.13
CA ILE A 7 -2.06 -27.54 12.18
C ILE A 7 -0.66 -27.75 12.79
N GLY A 8 0.11 -28.70 12.24
CA GLY A 8 1.54 -28.83 12.51
C GLY A 8 2.29 -27.62 11.97
N LEU A 9 3.28 -27.13 12.70
CA LEU A 9 4.16 -26.04 12.29
C LEU A 9 5.61 -26.47 12.39
N GLU A 10 6.45 -26.08 11.44
CA GLU A 10 7.87 -26.40 11.44
C GLU A 10 8.63 -25.70 12.58
N HIS A 11 8.15 -24.52 12.97
CA HIS A 11 8.78 -23.69 13.98
C HIS A 11 7.81 -23.25 15.08
N GLY A 12 8.37 -22.85 16.23
CA GLY A 12 7.63 -22.12 17.24
C GLY A 12 7.22 -20.73 16.75
N GLY A 13 6.32 -20.06 17.49
CA GLY A 13 5.89 -18.73 17.10
C GLY A 13 5.24 -17.95 18.23
N LEU A 14 4.99 -16.67 17.95
CA LEU A 14 4.23 -15.79 18.82
C LEU A 14 2.77 -15.81 18.35
N PHE A 15 1.86 -15.89 19.29
CA PHE A 15 0.42 -15.76 19.03
C PHE A 15 -0.07 -14.39 19.50
N TYR A 16 -0.74 -13.68 18.60
CA TYR A 16 -1.36 -12.40 18.89
C TYR A 16 -2.87 -12.60 18.97
N PRO A 17 -3.46 -12.68 20.16
CA PRO A 17 -4.89 -13.02 20.33
C PRO A 17 -5.83 -11.99 19.68
N GLU A 18 -5.42 -10.73 19.61
CA GLU A 18 -6.17 -9.65 18.97
C GLU A 18 -5.78 -9.42 17.49
N GLY A 19 -4.80 -10.19 17.00
CA GLY A 19 -4.42 -10.19 15.59
C GLY A 19 -5.40 -11.00 14.75
N GLY A 20 -5.38 -10.77 13.44
CA GLY A 20 -6.26 -11.48 12.53
C GLY A 20 -5.92 -11.25 11.08
N TRP A 21 -6.82 -11.65 10.23
CA TRP A 21 -6.75 -11.42 8.80
C TRP A 21 -8.05 -10.82 8.29
N VAL A 22 -7.98 -10.12 7.20
CA VAL A 22 -9.13 -9.47 6.55
C VAL A 22 -9.04 -9.67 5.05
N HIS A 23 -10.18 -9.73 4.39
CA HIS A 23 -10.24 -9.73 2.93
C HIS A 23 -10.21 -8.29 2.41
N PRO A 24 -9.10 -7.83 1.76
CA PRO A 24 -8.93 -6.42 1.41
C PRO A 24 -10.07 -5.85 0.55
N PRO A 25 -10.57 -6.54 -0.49
CA PRO A 25 -11.69 -6.02 -1.28
C PRO A 25 -12.96 -5.79 -0.45
N ALA A 26 -13.27 -6.71 0.49
CA ALA A 26 -14.45 -6.55 1.35
C ALA A 26 -14.29 -5.38 2.34
N LEU A 27 -13.08 -5.19 2.88
CA LEU A 27 -12.78 -4.03 3.73
C LEU A 27 -12.95 -2.72 2.95
N CYS A 28 -12.37 -2.62 1.75
CA CYS A 28 -12.52 -1.43 0.91
C CYS A 28 -13.99 -1.15 0.56
N GLN A 29 -14.74 -2.19 0.21
CA GLN A 29 -16.17 -2.07 -0.08
C GLN A 29 -16.96 -1.58 1.15
N TRP A 30 -16.66 -2.14 2.32
CA TRP A 30 -17.31 -1.72 3.57
C TRP A 30 -16.99 -0.26 3.90
N GLN A 31 -15.74 0.15 3.83
CA GLN A 31 -15.34 1.55 4.06
C GLN A 31 -15.98 2.52 3.06
N ALA A 32 -16.12 2.11 1.80
CA ALA A 32 -16.72 2.92 0.75
C ALA A 32 -18.27 2.91 0.76
N SER A 33 -18.91 2.12 1.61
CA SER A 33 -20.38 1.98 1.65
C SER A 33 -21.12 3.09 2.40
N HIS A 34 -20.39 4.07 2.96
CA HIS A 34 -21.02 5.16 3.71
C HIS A 34 -21.89 6.04 2.78
N PRO A 35 -23.09 6.49 3.22
CA PRO A 35 -24.02 7.25 2.36
C PRO A 35 -23.47 8.57 1.79
N ARG A 36 -22.45 9.15 2.43
CA ARG A 36 -21.77 10.37 1.95
C ARG A 36 -20.64 10.08 0.98
N ILE A 37 -20.35 8.82 0.66
CA ILE A 37 -19.29 8.45 -0.26
C ILE A 37 -19.91 8.01 -1.58
N GLN A 38 -19.49 8.65 -2.66
CA GLN A 38 -19.85 8.26 -4.02
C GLN A 38 -18.63 7.62 -4.70
N VAL A 39 -18.75 6.36 -5.10
CA VAL A 39 -17.71 5.65 -5.85
C VAL A 39 -18.00 5.78 -7.34
N LEU A 40 -17.10 6.41 -8.07
CA LEU A 40 -17.13 6.53 -9.53
C LEU A 40 -16.19 5.48 -10.15
N ALA A 41 -16.63 4.23 -10.22
CA ALA A 41 -15.87 3.15 -10.83
C ALA A 41 -15.74 3.32 -12.36
N HIS A 42 -14.73 2.65 -12.93
CA HIS A 42 -14.45 2.70 -14.38
C HIS A 42 -14.23 4.13 -14.92
N ARG A 43 -13.62 4.97 -14.10
CA ARG A 43 -13.20 6.34 -14.46
C ARG A 43 -11.71 6.46 -14.17
N GLU A 44 -10.95 6.81 -15.19
CA GLU A 44 -9.53 7.08 -15.06
C GLU A 44 -9.30 8.58 -15.02
N VAL A 45 -8.67 9.07 -13.97
CA VAL A 45 -8.25 10.47 -13.88
C VAL A 45 -6.89 10.59 -14.57
N LEU A 46 -6.86 11.27 -15.69
CA LEU A 46 -5.64 11.48 -16.48
C LEU A 46 -4.96 12.79 -16.13
N GLU A 47 -5.73 13.80 -15.74
CA GLU A 47 -5.23 15.14 -15.45
C GLU A 47 -5.96 15.77 -14.26
N LEU A 48 -5.21 16.58 -13.50
CA LEU A 48 -5.74 17.48 -12.48
C LEU A 48 -5.48 18.92 -12.90
N ARG A 49 -6.52 19.75 -12.88
CA ARG A 49 -6.44 21.18 -13.17
C ARG A 49 -6.92 21.98 -11.97
N ARG A 50 -6.24 23.09 -11.68
CA ARG A 50 -6.70 24.06 -10.67
C ARG A 50 -7.42 25.18 -11.40
N VAL A 51 -8.70 25.39 -11.10
CA VAL A 51 -9.54 26.43 -11.67
C VAL A 51 -10.38 27.04 -10.55
N ASP A 52 -10.32 28.35 -10.37
CA ASP A 52 -11.12 29.09 -9.38
C ASP A 52 -11.10 28.44 -7.97
N GLU A 53 -9.91 28.15 -7.45
CA GLU A 53 -9.68 27.50 -6.15
C GLU A 53 -10.22 26.07 -6.03
N GLN A 54 -10.75 25.50 -7.09
CA GLN A 54 -11.18 24.11 -7.15
C GLN A 54 -10.19 23.24 -7.92
N TRP A 55 -10.00 22.03 -7.47
CA TRP A 55 -9.34 20.98 -8.23
C TRP A 55 -10.36 20.25 -9.09
N GLN A 56 -10.07 20.11 -10.36
CA GLN A 56 -10.88 19.40 -11.34
C GLN A 56 -10.15 18.14 -11.78
N ALA A 57 -10.82 16.99 -11.69
CA ALA A 57 -10.34 15.70 -12.18
C ALA A 57 -10.90 15.47 -13.59
N TRP A 58 -10.01 15.19 -14.55
CA TRP A 58 -10.36 15.04 -15.96
C TRP A 58 -9.96 13.66 -16.49
N ASP A 59 -10.81 13.11 -17.37
CA ASP A 59 -10.56 11.94 -18.21
C ASP A 59 -10.46 12.44 -19.66
N GLY A 60 -9.29 12.93 -20.04
CA GLY A 60 -9.12 13.64 -21.32
C GLY A 60 -10.00 14.88 -21.43
N ASP A 61 -11.03 14.80 -22.24
CA ASP A 61 -11.91 15.95 -22.53
C ASP A 61 -13.07 16.10 -21.53
N ARG A 62 -13.28 15.11 -20.66
CA ARG A 62 -14.42 15.11 -19.75
C ARG A 62 -14.01 15.39 -18.32
N MET A 63 -14.62 16.39 -17.71
CA MET A 63 -14.51 16.60 -16.27
C MET A 63 -15.33 15.52 -15.52
N LEU A 64 -14.67 14.82 -14.62
CA LEU A 64 -15.26 13.75 -13.80
C LEU A 64 -15.79 14.28 -12.48
N ALA A 65 -15.04 15.19 -11.86
CA ALA A 65 -15.39 15.78 -10.57
C ALA A 65 -14.65 17.11 -10.37
N SER A 66 -15.19 17.95 -9.49
CA SER A 66 -14.54 19.16 -8.99
C SER A 66 -14.72 19.24 -7.47
N ALA A 67 -13.67 19.62 -6.76
CA ALA A 67 -13.68 19.76 -5.31
C ALA A 67 -12.57 20.70 -4.83
N ALA A 68 -12.77 21.34 -3.68
CA ALA A 68 -11.73 22.14 -3.03
C ALA A 68 -10.54 21.30 -2.55
N VAL A 69 -10.77 20.03 -2.26
CA VAL A 69 -9.75 19.11 -1.73
C VAL A 69 -9.68 17.85 -2.61
N VAL A 70 -8.44 17.47 -2.96
CA VAL A 70 -8.13 16.21 -3.65
C VAL A 70 -7.06 15.44 -2.87
N ILE A 71 -7.28 14.14 -2.71
CA ILE A 71 -6.31 13.22 -2.10
C ILE A 71 -5.85 12.22 -3.16
N LEU A 72 -4.56 12.26 -3.50
CA LEU A 72 -3.93 11.32 -4.41
C LEU A 72 -3.67 9.98 -3.69
N ALA A 73 -4.53 8.99 -3.91
CA ALA A 73 -4.44 7.66 -3.29
C ALA A 73 -4.26 6.51 -4.30
N GLY A 74 -3.90 6.83 -5.54
CA GLY A 74 -3.75 5.88 -6.66
C GLY A 74 -2.44 5.10 -6.69
N ALA A 75 -1.79 4.86 -5.54
CA ALA A 75 -0.51 4.14 -5.42
C ALA A 75 0.58 4.75 -6.33
N ALA A 76 1.23 3.96 -7.18
CA ALA A 76 2.30 4.44 -8.05
C ALA A 76 1.78 5.24 -9.26
N GLU A 77 0.50 5.10 -9.60
CA GLU A 77 -0.11 5.78 -10.76
C GLU A 77 -0.22 7.29 -10.56
N ILE A 78 -0.20 7.75 -9.30
CA ILE A 78 -0.21 9.20 -8.99
C ILE A 78 1.01 9.94 -9.55
N LYS A 79 2.08 9.24 -9.91
CA LYS A 79 3.27 9.85 -10.57
C LYS A 79 2.97 10.47 -11.93
N ARG A 80 1.80 10.21 -12.51
CA ARG A 80 1.35 10.91 -13.73
C ARG A 80 1.05 12.39 -13.50
N PHE A 81 0.74 12.77 -12.26
CA PHE A 81 0.44 14.17 -11.93
C PHE A 81 1.72 14.93 -11.60
N PRO A 82 1.93 16.14 -12.17
CA PRO A 82 3.15 16.92 -11.98
C PRO A 82 3.54 17.10 -10.50
N ALA A 83 2.58 17.38 -9.63
CA ALA A 83 2.81 17.59 -8.19
C ALA A 83 3.41 16.37 -7.45
N SER A 84 3.27 15.18 -8.00
CA SER A 84 3.73 13.92 -7.39
C SER A 84 4.69 13.11 -8.28
N ALA A 85 5.06 13.64 -9.45
CA ALA A 85 5.91 12.95 -10.43
C ALA A 85 7.28 12.53 -9.85
N ASP A 86 7.88 13.40 -9.05
CA ASP A 86 9.20 13.22 -8.46
C ASP A 86 9.22 12.40 -7.17
N LEU A 87 8.06 11.98 -6.68
CA LEU A 87 8.02 11.12 -5.51
C LEU A 87 8.66 9.76 -5.81
N PRO A 88 9.55 9.27 -4.93
CA PRO A 88 10.34 8.08 -5.20
C PRO A 88 9.55 6.80 -4.95
N LEU A 89 8.34 6.72 -5.50
CA LEU A 89 7.49 5.55 -5.42
C LEU A 89 7.98 4.44 -6.35
N LYS A 90 8.01 3.21 -5.84
CA LYS A 90 8.40 2.01 -6.58
C LYS A 90 7.27 0.99 -6.58
N ARG A 91 7.10 0.31 -7.70
CA ARG A 91 6.24 -0.87 -7.82
C ARG A 91 7.05 -2.10 -7.47
N ILE A 92 6.50 -2.96 -6.63
CA ILE A 92 7.03 -4.30 -6.34
C ILE A 92 5.92 -5.28 -6.66
N ARG A 93 6.14 -6.10 -7.67
CA ARG A 93 5.20 -7.14 -8.05
C ARG A 93 5.18 -8.25 -7.00
N GLY A 94 4.01 -8.81 -6.74
CA GLY A 94 3.82 -9.96 -5.89
C GLY A 94 2.66 -10.80 -6.35
N GLN A 95 2.87 -12.11 -6.38
CA GLN A 95 1.86 -13.10 -6.73
C GLN A 95 1.44 -13.89 -5.50
N ILE A 96 0.14 -14.05 -5.32
CA ILE A 96 -0.45 -15.00 -4.39
C ILE A 96 -0.86 -16.26 -5.11
N THR A 97 -0.92 -17.37 -4.38
CA THR A 97 -1.50 -18.64 -4.83
C THR A 97 -2.79 -18.90 -4.05
N ARG A 98 -3.79 -19.45 -4.71
CA ARG A 98 -5.02 -19.91 -4.09
C ARG A 98 -5.09 -21.43 -4.19
N LEU A 99 -5.41 -22.09 -3.08
CA LEU A 99 -5.57 -23.53 -3.00
C LEU A 99 -6.97 -23.88 -2.53
N PRO A 100 -7.65 -24.84 -3.16
CA PRO A 100 -8.94 -25.31 -2.68
C PRO A 100 -8.85 -25.83 -1.25
N GLN A 101 -9.82 -25.51 -0.43
CA GLN A 101 -9.97 -26.07 0.90
C GLN A 101 -10.29 -27.56 0.81
N THR A 102 -9.67 -28.35 1.68
CA THR A 102 -9.99 -29.76 1.90
C THR A 102 -10.64 -29.96 3.26
N ALA A 103 -11.27 -31.10 3.51
CA ALA A 103 -11.78 -31.43 4.83
C ALA A 103 -10.68 -31.40 5.93
N GLN A 104 -9.46 -31.76 5.55
CA GLN A 104 -8.33 -31.82 6.48
C GLN A 104 -7.72 -30.42 6.73
N SER A 105 -7.77 -29.52 5.76
CA SER A 105 -7.23 -28.15 5.90
C SER A 105 -8.17 -27.19 6.65
N GLN A 106 -9.43 -27.59 6.90
CA GLN A 106 -10.40 -26.81 7.70
C GLN A 106 -9.92 -26.55 9.13
N SER A 107 -8.99 -27.33 9.62
CA SER A 107 -8.42 -27.18 10.96
C SER A 107 -7.54 -25.93 11.12
N LEU A 108 -7.09 -25.29 10.00
CA LEU A 108 -6.35 -24.03 10.09
C LEU A 108 -7.23 -22.94 10.72
N ALA A 109 -6.94 -22.62 11.98
CA ALA A 109 -7.78 -21.77 12.81
C ALA A 109 -7.39 -20.27 12.79
N THR A 110 -6.18 -19.96 12.36
CA THR A 110 -5.67 -18.57 12.32
C THR A 110 -4.72 -18.39 11.15
N VAL A 111 -4.47 -17.14 10.77
CA VAL A 111 -3.41 -16.84 9.80
C VAL A 111 -2.05 -17.17 10.41
N VAL A 112 -1.22 -17.86 9.66
CA VAL A 112 0.17 -18.14 10.02
C VAL A 112 1.08 -17.35 9.10
N CYS A 113 1.97 -16.57 9.70
CA CYS A 113 2.91 -15.71 9.00
C CYS A 113 4.35 -16.11 9.36
N ALA A 114 5.21 -16.15 8.34
CA ALA A 114 6.67 -16.27 8.44
C ALA A 114 7.28 -15.33 7.39
N GLU A 115 8.12 -15.82 6.48
CA GLU A 115 8.54 -15.05 5.31
C GLU A 115 7.37 -14.78 4.33
N GLY A 116 6.38 -15.67 4.34
CA GLY A 116 5.09 -15.49 3.72
C GLY A 116 3.95 -15.66 4.72
N TYR A 117 2.79 -15.98 4.21
CA TYR A 117 1.61 -16.25 5.03
C TYR A 117 0.69 -17.28 4.38
N VAL A 118 -0.11 -17.93 5.21
CA VAL A 118 -1.28 -18.71 4.80
C VAL A 118 -2.46 -18.34 5.69
N ALA A 119 -3.62 -18.08 5.06
CA ALA A 119 -4.84 -17.72 5.77
C ALA A 119 -5.82 -18.89 5.85
N PRO A 120 -6.68 -18.95 6.87
CA PRO A 120 -7.86 -19.81 6.88
C PRO A 120 -8.66 -19.64 5.60
N ALA A 121 -9.33 -20.70 5.16
CA ALA A 121 -10.08 -20.67 3.93
C ALA A 121 -11.24 -19.65 3.99
N ARG A 122 -11.41 -18.93 2.90
CA ARG A 122 -12.57 -18.08 2.65
C ARG A 122 -13.21 -18.49 1.33
N LEU A 123 -14.50 -18.72 1.33
CA LEU A 123 -15.26 -19.18 0.15
C LEU A 123 -14.68 -20.48 -0.46
N GLY A 124 -14.18 -21.39 0.37
CA GLY A 124 -13.62 -22.66 -0.06
C GLY A 124 -12.18 -22.62 -0.57
N GLU A 125 -11.47 -21.50 -0.39
CA GLU A 125 -10.07 -21.36 -0.83
C GLU A 125 -9.18 -20.76 0.26
N HIS A 126 -7.99 -21.34 0.42
CA HIS A 126 -6.88 -20.74 1.16
C HIS A 126 -6.10 -19.80 0.26
N THR A 127 -5.65 -18.69 0.79
CA THR A 127 -4.71 -17.78 0.14
C THR A 127 -3.37 -17.85 0.81
N LEU A 128 -2.33 -18.03 0.02
CA LEU A 128 -0.94 -18.05 0.49
C LEU A 128 -0.06 -17.17 -0.40
N GLY A 129 1.01 -16.68 0.16
CA GLY A 129 1.95 -15.82 -0.56
C GLY A 129 2.80 -14.95 0.38
N ALA A 130 3.51 -14.08 -0.23
CA ALA A 130 3.50 -13.79 -1.64
C ALA A 130 4.93 -13.59 -2.14
N SER A 131 5.12 -13.82 -3.43
CA SER A 131 6.39 -13.51 -4.07
C SER A 131 6.74 -12.01 -4.01
N PHE A 132 8.02 -11.70 -4.24
CA PHE A 132 8.54 -10.34 -4.38
C PHE A 132 9.41 -10.26 -5.65
N ASP A 133 8.92 -9.54 -6.66
CA ASP A 133 9.68 -9.28 -7.90
C ASP A 133 9.81 -7.76 -8.09
N PHE A 134 11.07 -7.30 -8.12
CA PHE A 134 11.42 -5.89 -8.25
C PHE A 134 11.59 -5.43 -9.71
N LYS A 135 11.50 -6.34 -10.66
CA LYS A 135 11.83 -6.10 -12.08
C LYS A 135 10.65 -6.23 -13.01
N SER A 136 9.84 -7.27 -12.82
CA SER A 136 8.73 -7.56 -13.72
C SER A 136 7.62 -6.51 -13.65
N GLN A 137 7.11 -6.13 -14.81
CA GLN A 137 5.91 -5.30 -14.96
C GLN A 137 4.71 -6.12 -15.44
N ASP A 138 4.89 -7.40 -15.77
CA ASP A 138 3.83 -8.30 -16.20
C ASP A 138 3.06 -8.80 -14.97
N LEU A 139 1.74 -8.69 -15.00
CA LEU A 139 0.83 -9.16 -13.94
C LEU A 139 0.25 -10.56 -14.24
N THR A 140 0.71 -11.23 -15.27
CA THR A 140 0.33 -12.62 -15.54
C THR A 140 0.93 -13.52 -14.45
N PRO A 141 0.11 -14.32 -13.73
CA PRO A 141 0.63 -15.31 -12.80
C PRO A 141 1.52 -16.34 -13.49
N THR A 142 2.57 -16.78 -12.78
CA THR A 142 3.54 -17.75 -13.32
C THR A 142 3.61 -19.00 -12.44
N SER A 143 3.84 -20.16 -13.07
CA SER A 143 4.05 -21.42 -12.39
C SER A 143 5.28 -21.41 -11.48
N ALA A 144 6.31 -20.66 -11.85
CA ALA A 144 7.51 -20.51 -11.02
C ALA A 144 7.21 -19.83 -9.69
N GLU A 145 6.35 -18.80 -9.68
CA GLU A 145 5.94 -18.15 -8.43
C GLU A 145 4.94 -18.99 -7.63
N HIS A 146 4.11 -19.79 -8.30
CA HIS A 146 3.31 -20.80 -7.60
C HIS A 146 4.20 -21.80 -6.87
N ALA A 147 5.24 -22.31 -7.51
CA ALA A 147 6.21 -23.21 -6.90
C ALA A 147 6.91 -22.56 -5.68
N GLY A 148 7.36 -21.30 -5.82
CA GLY A 148 7.94 -20.56 -4.71
C GLY A 148 6.97 -20.36 -3.53
N ASN A 149 5.71 -20.07 -3.80
CA ASN A 149 4.70 -19.93 -2.76
C ASN A 149 4.39 -21.29 -2.07
N LEU A 150 4.42 -22.42 -2.78
CA LEU A 150 4.27 -23.74 -2.17
C LEU A 150 5.48 -24.13 -1.31
N GLU A 151 6.69 -23.75 -1.74
CA GLU A 151 7.89 -23.99 -0.94
C GLU A 151 7.83 -23.16 0.36
N MET A 152 7.44 -21.91 0.30
CA MET A 152 7.19 -21.06 1.46
C MET A 152 6.13 -21.67 2.40
N LEU A 153 5.06 -22.28 1.85
CA LEU A 153 4.09 -23.02 2.66
C LEU A 153 4.72 -24.24 3.34
N ARG A 154 5.60 -24.96 2.65
CA ARG A 154 6.34 -26.10 3.23
C ARG A 154 7.17 -25.67 4.42
N GLU A 155 7.88 -24.55 4.33
CA GLU A 155 8.67 -23.98 5.42
C GLU A 155 7.81 -23.52 6.61
N ILE A 156 6.57 -23.11 6.38
CA ILE A 156 5.61 -22.76 7.42
C ILE A 156 5.02 -24.03 8.06
N SER A 157 4.54 -24.95 7.23
CA SER A 157 3.80 -26.15 7.64
C SER A 157 3.78 -27.19 6.53
N SER A 158 4.65 -28.17 6.60
CA SER A 158 4.61 -29.35 5.73
C SER A 158 3.31 -30.16 5.95
N ASP A 159 2.81 -30.17 7.17
CA ASP A 159 1.53 -30.77 7.54
C ASP A 159 0.36 -30.15 6.76
N LEU A 160 0.27 -28.81 6.69
CA LEU A 160 -0.79 -28.15 5.94
C LEU A 160 -0.63 -28.36 4.42
N LEU A 161 0.61 -28.32 3.92
CA LEU A 161 0.89 -28.62 2.51
C LEU A 161 0.37 -30.01 2.12
N HIS A 162 0.63 -31.01 2.97
CA HIS A 162 0.13 -32.37 2.80
C HIS A 162 -1.40 -32.46 2.88
N ARG A 163 -2.02 -31.81 3.89
CA ARG A 163 -3.48 -31.80 4.05
C ARG A 163 -4.21 -31.17 2.86
N LEU A 164 -3.57 -30.24 2.17
CA LEU A 164 -4.08 -29.60 0.96
C LEU A 164 -3.86 -30.46 -0.28
N GLY A 165 -3.05 -31.53 -0.21
CA GLY A 165 -2.63 -32.30 -1.38
C GLY A 165 -1.87 -31.48 -2.42
N ALA A 166 -1.28 -30.35 -1.99
CA ALA A 166 -0.75 -29.34 -2.88
C ALA A 166 0.51 -29.79 -3.64
N GLU A 167 1.24 -30.79 -3.10
CA GLU A 167 2.41 -31.37 -3.75
C GLU A 167 2.09 -32.14 -5.03
N GLN A 168 0.85 -32.58 -5.17
CA GLN A 168 0.38 -33.38 -6.30
C GLN A 168 -0.34 -32.54 -7.36
N LEU A 169 -0.58 -31.25 -7.08
CA LEU A 169 -1.29 -30.38 -8.01
C LEU A 169 -0.34 -29.90 -9.12
N PRO A 170 -0.75 -29.98 -10.38
CA PRO A 170 0.01 -29.39 -11.47
C PRO A 170 0.13 -27.87 -11.27
N LEU A 171 1.34 -27.33 -11.29
CA LEU A 171 1.58 -25.91 -11.08
C LEU A 171 0.79 -25.00 -12.04
N ASP A 172 0.62 -25.46 -13.28
CA ASP A 172 -0.11 -24.71 -14.32
C ASP A 172 -1.63 -24.67 -14.09
N SER A 173 -2.14 -25.56 -13.21
CA SER A 173 -3.56 -25.58 -12.82
C SER A 173 -3.87 -24.65 -11.65
N LEU A 174 -2.84 -24.17 -10.95
CA LEU A 174 -3.01 -23.35 -9.77
C LEU A 174 -3.55 -21.97 -10.13
N GLN A 175 -4.50 -21.53 -9.34
CA GLN A 175 -5.06 -20.18 -9.46
C GLN A 175 -4.29 -19.20 -8.60
N GLY A 176 -4.18 -17.96 -9.07
CA GLY A 176 -3.50 -16.91 -8.34
C GLY A 176 -3.82 -15.53 -8.87
N ARG A 177 -3.19 -14.55 -8.27
CA ARG A 177 -3.28 -13.16 -8.70
C ARG A 177 -1.94 -12.48 -8.46
N ALA A 178 -1.44 -11.77 -9.46
CA ALA A 178 -0.33 -10.86 -9.32
C ALA A 178 -0.81 -9.42 -9.26
N ALA A 179 -0.13 -8.58 -8.47
CA ALA A 179 -0.40 -7.16 -8.36
C ALA A 179 0.85 -6.41 -7.91
N PHE A 180 0.84 -5.09 -8.04
CA PHE A 180 1.91 -4.23 -7.53
C PHE A 180 1.62 -3.73 -6.12
N ARG A 181 2.62 -3.87 -5.25
CA ARG A 181 2.75 -3.06 -4.04
C ARG A 181 3.42 -1.75 -4.43
N CYS A 182 2.98 -0.65 -3.86
CA CYS A 182 3.62 0.65 -4.02
C CYS A 182 4.36 0.99 -2.73
N THR A 183 5.68 1.18 -2.81
CA THR A 183 6.50 1.47 -1.65
C THR A 183 7.37 2.71 -1.85
N SER A 184 7.71 3.35 -0.76
CA SER A 184 8.74 4.38 -0.65
C SER A 184 10.12 3.77 -0.38
N PRO A 185 11.24 4.47 -0.60
CA PRO A 185 12.59 3.96 -0.33
C PRO A 185 12.87 3.67 1.16
N ASP A 186 12.19 4.35 2.07
CA ASP A 186 12.35 4.19 3.51
C ASP A 186 11.25 3.33 4.15
N TYR A 187 10.40 2.71 3.32
CA TYR A 187 9.29 1.84 3.74
C TYR A 187 8.23 2.51 4.63
N LEU A 188 8.28 3.83 4.81
CA LEU A 188 7.23 4.60 5.47
C LEU A 188 6.23 5.09 4.42
N PRO A 189 4.93 5.14 4.72
CA PRO A 189 3.95 5.72 3.82
C PRO A 189 4.25 7.19 3.53
N ILE A 190 3.71 7.70 2.44
CA ILE A 190 3.78 9.11 2.05
C ILE A 190 2.40 9.70 2.25
N VAL A 191 2.27 10.55 3.26
CA VAL A 191 0.97 11.09 3.72
C VAL A 191 1.10 12.56 4.04
N GLY A 192 0.21 13.38 3.50
CA GLY A 192 0.17 14.82 3.85
C GLY A 192 -0.07 15.74 2.67
N PRO A 193 0.01 17.06 2.89
CA PRO A 193 -0.13 18.06 1.85
C PRO A 193 1.04 18.02 0.87
N LEU A 194 0.77 18.38 -0.38
CA LEU A 194 1.78 18.51 -1.43
C LEU A 194 2.17 19.98 -1.61
N ALA A 195 3.45 20.22 -1.84
CA ALA A 195 3.99 21.51 -2.24
C ALA A 195 4.26 21.51 -3.75
N ASP A 196 4.27 22.69 -4.36
CA ASP A 196 4.78 22.86 -5.72
C ASP A 196 6.27 22.48 -5.76
N PRO A 197 6.67 21.50 -6.57
CA PRO A 197 8.05 20.99 -6.55
C PRO A 197 9.10 22.03 -6.93
N LEU A 198 8.80 22.90 -7.89
CA LEU A 198 9.71 23.94 -8.37
C LEU A 198 9.85 25.05 -7.35
N ALA A 199 8.72 25.61 -6.91
CA ALA A 199 8.71 26.65 -5.89
C ALA A 199 9.32 26.16 -4.58
N PHE A 200 9.15 24.88 -4.20
CA PHE A 200 9.78 24.28 -3.03
C PHE A 200 11.31 24.24 -3.16
N ALA A 201 11.81 23.82 -4.32
CA ALA A 201 13.25 23.76 -4.57
C ALA A 201 13.87 25.17 -4.54
N GLU A 202 13.20 26.18 -5.08
CA GLU A 202 13.64 27.59 -5.04
C GLU A 202 13.62 28.15 -3.62
N THR A 203 12.49 28.00 -2.92
CA THR A 203 12.31 28.52 -1.55
C THR A 203 13.36 27.97 -0.58
N TYR A 204 13.67 26.70 -0.69
CA TYR A 204 14.58 26.00 0.23
C TYR A 204 15.98 25.74 -0.38
N ALA A 205 16.36 26.41 -1.45
CA ALA A 205 17.66 26.23 -2.12
C ALA A 205 18.88 26.43 -1.20
N ALA A 206 18.78 27.27 -0.17
CA ALA A 206 19.84 27.51 0.81
C ALA A 206 20.26 26.22 1.54
N LEU A 207 19.35 25.26 1.75
CA LEU A 207 19.64 23.98 2.38
C LEU A 207 20.64 23.13 1.61
N GLY A 208 20.77 23.35 0.29
CA GLY A 208 21.77 22.68 -0.52
C GLY A 208 23.22 23.16 -0.27
N LYS A 209 23.38 24.34 0.32
CA LYS A 209 24.67 24.90 0.73
C LYS A 209 24.99 24.63 2.18
N ASP A 210 24.01 24.83 3.06
CA ASP A 210 24.14 24.54 4.49
C ASP A 210 22.78 24.06 5.03
N ALA A 211 22.70 22.80 5.46
CA ALA A 211 21.48 22.19 5.99
C ALA A 211 20.95 22.88 7.26
N ARG A 212 21.71 23.76 7.90
CA ARG A 212 21.29 24.55 9.08
C ARG A 212 20.60 25.86 8.71
N GLN A 213 20.72 26.29 7.45
CA GLN A 213 20.09 27.52 6.96
C GLN A 213 18.67 27.26 6.51
N VAL A 214 17.78 27.00 7.45
CA VAL A 214 16.36 26.84 7.18
C VAL A 214 15.75 28.22 6.94
N PRO A 215 15.25 28.51 5.72
CA PRO A 215 14.58 29.79 5.45
C PRO A 215 13.31 29.93 6.30
N ASP A 216 13.12 31.13 6.85
CA ASP A 216 11.85 31.49 7.52
C ASP A 216 10.84 31.99 6.48
N LEU A 217 10.43 31.08 5.61
CA LEU A 217 9.49 31.32 4.52
C LEU A 217 8.37 30.27 4.57
N PRO A 218 7.13 30.65 4.23
CA PRO A 218 6.05 29.69 4.14
C PRO A 218 6.34 28.63 3.07
N CYS A 219 5.96 27.38 3.36
CA CYS A 219 6.05 26.34 2.35
C CYS A 219 5.08 26.64 1.20
N PRO A 220 5.50 26.51 -0.06
CA PRO A 220 4.65 26.76 -1.23
C PRO A 220 3.68 25.59 -1.46
N TRP A 221 2.67 25.51 -0.61
CA TRP A 221 1.66 24.46 -0.70
C TRP A 221 0.81 24.58 -1.95
N LEU A 222 0.44 23.43 -2.51
CA LEU A 222 -0.66 23.32 -3.46
C LEU A 222 -1.96 23.15 -2.67
N ASP A 223 -2.60 24.27 -2.36
CA ASP A 223 -3.76 24.31 -1.48
C ASP A 223 -4.82 23.28 -1.89
N GLY A 224 -5.27 22.50 -0.92
CA GLY A 224 -6.26 21.45 -1.13
C GLY A 224 -5.74 20.18 -1.81
N LEU A 225 -4.43 20.07 -2.11
CA LEU A 225 -3.87 18.84 -2.71
C LEU A 225 -3.05 18.03 -1.70
N TYR A 226 -3.48 16.80 -1.49
CA TYR A 226 -2.90 15.87 -0.51
C TYR A 226 -2.54 14.53 -1.16
N ILE A 227 -1.76 13.74 -0.43
CA ILE A 227 -1.35 12.39 -0.83
C ILE A 227 -1.53 11.39 0.29
N ASN A 228 -1.92 10.15 -0.07
CA ASN A 228 -1.90 8.98 0.78
C ASN A 228 -1.45 7.76 -0.05
N SER A 229 -0.17 7.41 0.03
CA SER A 229 0.43 6.39 -0.83
C SER A 229 1.68 5.75 -0.20
N GLY A 230 2.31 4.82 -0.91
CA GLY A 230 3.60 4.25 -0.52
C GLY A 230 3.55 3.24 0.62
N HIS A 231 2.42 2.62 0.89
CA HIS A 231 2.19 1.70 2.02
C HIS A 231 2.93 0.36 1.94
N GLY A 232 3.48 0.01 0.78
CA GLY A 232 4.20 -1.24 0.56
C GLY A 232 3.34 -2.48 0.86
N SER A 233 3.87 -3.40 1.65
CA SER A 233 3.17 -4.62 2.10
C SER A 233 2.35 -4.45 3.38
N ARG A 234 2.34 -3.25 3.98
CA ARG A 234 1.71 -2.97 5.29
C ARG A 234 0.45 -2.11 5.18
N GLY A 235 -0.15 -2.01 3.99
CA GLY A 235 -1.27 -1.12 3.72
C GLY A 235 -2.49 -1.36 4.62
N LEU A 236 -2.79 -2.60 4.99
CA LEU A 236 -3.92 -2.91 5.88
C LEU A 236 -3.76 -2.33 7.30
N ILE A 237 -2.51 -2.12 7.75
CA ILE A 237 -2.21 -1.51 9.04
C ILE A 237 -2.08 0.01 8.91
N THR A 238 -1.35 0.47 7.88
CA THR A 238 -0.96 1.87 7.77
C THR A 238 -1.98 2.76 7.08
N ALA A 239 -2.77 2.24 6.13
CA ALA A 239 -3.70 3.08 5.37
C ALA A 239 -4.87 3.64 6.21
N PRO A 240 -5.51 2.88 7.13
CA PRO A 240 -6.54 3.45 7.99
C PRO A 240 -6.00 4.59 8.86
N LEU A 241 -4.87 4.37 9.54
CA LEU A 241 -4.24 5.38 10.38
C LEU A 241 -3.77 6.61 9.57
N SER A 242 -3.33 6.41 8.34
CA SER A 242 -3.00 7.51 7.42
C SER A 242 -4.23 8.31 7.00
N GLY A 243 -5.39 7.65 6.89
CA GLY A 243 -6.68 8.31 6.67
C GLY A 243 -7.04 9.25 7.82
N GLU A 244 -6.92 8.78 9.07
CA GLU A 244 -7.12 9.60 10.28
C GLU A 244 -6.13 10.77 10.35
N LEU A 245 -4.87 10.54 9.98
CA LEU A 245 -3.85 11.60 9.93
C LEU A 245 -4.21 12.69 8.92
N LEU A 246 -4.71 12.31 7.74
CA LEU A 246 -5.17 13.27 6.74
C LEU A 246 -6.41 14.02 7.20
N ALA A 247 -7.37 13.33 7.80
CA ALA A 247 -8.57 13.96 8.35
C ALA A 247 -8.20 15.01 9.41
N ALA A 248 -7.28 14.67 10.34
CA ALA A 248 -6.80 15.60 11.34
C ALA A 248 -6.15 16.85 10.75
N TRP A 249 -5.39 16.72 9.67
CA TRP A 249 -4.82 17.90 8.99
C TRP A 249 -5.89 18.74 8.28
N LEU A 250 -6.87 18.08 7.63
CA LEU A 250 -7.93 18.78 6.90
C LEU A 250 -8.89 19.53 7.81
N GLU A 251 -9.21 18.94 8.96
CA GLU A 251 -10.15 19.50 9.93
C GLU A 251 -9.46 20.32 11.05
N ASN A 252 -8.11 20.45 10.97
CA ASN A 252 -7.31 21.12 11.98
C ASN A 252 -7.51 20.55 13.41
N GLU A 253 -7.58 19.22 13.48
CA GLU A 253 -7.72 18.45 14.72
C GLU A 253 -6.37 18.01 15.28
N PRO A 254 -6.30 17.59 16.57
CA PRO A 254 -5.11 16.96 17.11
C PRO A 254 -4.69 15.72 16.31
N LEU A 255 -3.39 15.59 16.04
CA LEU A 255 -2.87 14.47 15.26
C LEU A 255 -3.07 13.15 16.02
N PRO A 256 -3.48 12.06 15.34
CA PRO A 256 -3.65 10.73 15.93
C PRO A 256 -2.31 10.04 16.23
N LEU A 257 -1.20 10.67 15.85
CA LEU A 257 0.16 10.17 15.98
C LEU A 257 1.06 11.25 16.63
N PRO A 258 2.17 10.84 17.28
CA PRO A 258 3.22 11.78 17.64
C PRO A 258 3.68 12.59 16.43
N ARG A 259 3.91 13.88 16.63
CA ARG A 259 4.33 14.81 15.56
C ARG A 259 5.54 14.29 14.76
N SER A 260 6.53 13.73 15.46
CA SER A 260 7.72 13.17 14.82
C SER A 260 7.41 12.01 13.85
N VAL A 261 6.39 11.21 14.14
CA VAL A 261 5.95 10.12 13.26
C VAL A 261 5.19 10.68 12.05
N ALA A 262 4.31 11.65 12.26
CA ALA A 262 3.60 12.35 11.18
C ALA A 262 4.58 13.03 10.22
N GLU A 263 5.58 13.75 10.75
CA GLU A 263 6.65 14.38 9.96
C GLU A 263 7.51 13.34 9.20
N ALA A 264 7.78 12.19 9.80
CA ALA A 264 8.49 11.09 9.13
C ALA A 264 7.71 10.51 7.94
N CYS A 265 6.38 10.66 7.90
CA CYS A 265 5.54 10.24 6.78
C CYS A 265 5.31 11.36 5.74
N HIS A 266 5.69 12.60 6.03
CA HIS A 266 5.39 13.76 5.19
C HIS A 266 6.08 13.67 3.80
N PRO A 267 5.40 14.03 2.68
CA PRO A 267 5.96 13.93 1.32
C PRO A 267 7.24 14.76 1.13
N ASN A 268 7.33 15.95 1.72
CA ASN A 268 8.48 16.85 1.57
C ASN A 268 9.79 16.29 2.14
N ARG A 269 9.76 15.22 2.95
CA ARG A 269 10.98 14.58 3.47
C ARG A 269 11.94 14.14 2.35
N PHE A 270 11.42 13.79 1.18
CA PHE A 270 12.25 13.39 0.04
C PHE A 270 12.84 14.59 -0.70
N ALA A 271 12.08 15.66 -0.88
CA ALA A 271 12.56 16.91 -1.47
C ALA A 271 13.66 17.54 -0.59
N LEU A 272 13.44 17.62 0.74
CA LEU A 272 14.44 18.07 1.69
C LEU A 272 15.73 17.25 1.65
N ARG A 273 15.61 15.91 1.64
CA ARG A 273 16.78 15.01 1.55
C ARG A 273 17.56 15.20 0.24
N ARG A 274 16.88 15.47 -0.87
CA ARG A 274 17.54 15.75 -2.16
C ARG A 274 18.31 17.06 -2.11
N LEU A 275 17.67 18.14 -1.64
CA LEU A 275 18.32 19.45 -1.49
C LEU A 275 19.58 19.37 -0.62
N ILE A 276 19.46 18.83 0.59
CA ILE A 276 20.56 18.71 1.56
C ILE A 276 21.74 17.87 1.00
N ARG A 277 21.46 16.86 0.18
CA ARG A 277 22.49 16.00 -0.42
C ARG A 277 23.08 16.56 -1.71
N GLY A 278 22.67 17.72 -2.16
CA GLY A 278 23.12 18.32 -3.43
C GLY A 278 22.74 17.49 -4.66
N LYS A 279 21.67 16.71 -4.58
CA LYS A 279 21.10 15.92 -5.68
C LYS A 279 19.74 16.53 -6.05
N ALA A 280 19.82 17.79 -6.51
CA ALA A 280 18.66 18.45 -7.11
C ALA A 280 18.39 17.90 -8.53
#